data_93da21326c760088c4d162f9b649ac0d
#
_entry.id   93da21326c760088c4d162f9b649ac0d
#
_cell.length_a   1.000
_cell.length_b   1.000
_cell.length_c   1.000
_cell.angle_alpha   90.00
_cell.angle_beta   90.00
_cell.angle_gamma   90.00
#
_symmetry.space_group_name_H-M   'P 1'
#
loop_
_entity.id
_entity.type
_entity.pdbx_description
1 polymer ?
#
loop_
_entity_poly.entity_id
_entity_poly.type
_entity_poly.pdbx_seq_one_letter_code
_entity_poly.pdbx_strand_id
1 'polypeptide(L)'
;MTDTPLLQIEGLSKVLGGKTILDEVSLQMNTGDLKVLIGPSGGGKSTLLQCVNLLMFPDQGRIWLGGQEVSFRRKREVLGYRQQIGMIFQDFNLFDHLNTLDNVSIALRKVKKLSRTEAEKRANQELERVGLGDKGGLYPAELSGGQKQRVSIARALAMDPVLLLLDEPTSALDPELIGEVLTVIRSLRQSNMTMLMATHQVGFARTLAQEILFMEHGRIIEQGDPVKLLARENPAPSRTMDFCTKLSEIYGESG
;
A
#
# COMPACT_ATOMS: atom_id res chain seq x y z
N MET A 1 8.13 24.94 -13.13
CA MET A 1 7.28 24.86 -11.94
C MET A 1 7.69 23.58 -11.22
N THR A 2 8.28 23.65 -10.04
CA THR A 2 8.60 22.46 -9.25
C THR A 2 7.27 21.90 -8.76
N ASP A 3 6.83 20.77 -9.35
CA ASP A 3 5.62 20.09 -8.89
C ASP A 3 5.80 19.70 -7.42
N THR A 4 4.90 20.21 -6.57
CA THR A 4 4.89 19.86 -5.15
C THR A 4 4.57 18.36 -5.02
N PRO A 5 5.42 17.57 -4.34
CA PRO A 5 5.16 16.14 -4.18
C PRO A 5 3.80 15.91 -3.48
N LEU A 6 3.10 14.85 -3.88
CA LEU A 6 1.86 14.45 -3.20
C LEU A 6 2.16 13.98 -1.78
N LEU A 7 3.16 13.12 -1.59
CA LEU A 7 3.64 12.68 -0.29
C LEU A 7 5.11 13.08 -0.13
N GLN A 8 5.45 13.69 0.99
CA GLN A 8 6.83 13.94 1.39
C GLN A 8 7.02 13.49 2.84
N ILE A 9 8.10 12.77 3.09
CA ILE A 9 8.50 12.29 4.41
C ILE A 9 9.94 12.74 4.64
N GLU A 10 10.23 13.30 5.80
CA GLU A 10 11.57 13.75 6.19
C GLU A 10 11.94 13.23 7.58
N GLY A 11 13.02 12.46 7.66
CA GLY A 11 13.65 12.01 8.90
C GLY A 11 12.73 11.19 9.80
N LEU A 12 11.82 10.38 9.23
CA LEU A 12 10.83 9.64 10.00
C LEU A 12 11.50 8.55 10.82
N SER A 13 11.34 8.60 12.14
CA SER A 13 11.91 7.62 13.07
C SER A 13 10.85 7.03 13.98
N LYS A 14 11.02 5.75 14.33
CA LYS A 14 10.11 5.01 15.22
C LYS A 14 10.86 4.01 16.09
N VAL A 15 10.60 4.06 17.39
CA VAL A 15 11.11 3.13 18.39
C VAL A 15 9.95 2.30 18.94
N LEU A 16 10.10 0.98 19.01
CA LEU A 16 9.13 0.07 19.63
C LEU A 16 9.86 -0.85 20.61
N GLY A 17 9.41 -0.89 21.86
CA GLY A 17 10.01 -1.75 22.86
C GLY A 17 11.52 -1.49 23.09
N GLY A 18 11.96 -0.25 22.93
CA GLY A 18 13.37 0.14 23.05
C GLY A 18 14.24 -0.16 21.82
N LYS A 19 13.66 -0.75 20.77
CA LYS A 19 14.35 -1.03 19.51
C LYS A 19 13.95 -0.02 18.44
N THR A 20 14.93 0.57 17.76
CA THR A 20 14.70 1.44 16.59
C THR A 20 14.22 0.57 15.43
N ILE A 21 13.00 0.86 14.94
CA ILE A 21 12.36 0.17 13.82
C ILE A 21 12.45 1.00 12.53
N LEU A 22 12.30 2.32 12.65
CA LEU A 22 12.55 3.28 11.58
C LEU A 22 13.64 4.25 12.04
N ASP A 23 14.57 4.55 11.17
CA ASP A 23 15.73 5.36 11.45
C ASP A 23 15.94 6.38 10.33
N GLU A 24 15.49 7.62 10.56
CA GLU A 24 15.61 8.79 9.67
C GLU A 24 15.13 8.55 8.23
N VAL A 25 14.03 7.80 8.04
CA VAL A 25 13.49 7.50 6.71
C VAL A 25 12.96 8.77 6.04
N SER A 26 13.43 9.03 4.82
CA SER A 26 12.97 10.13 3.98
C SER A 26 12.61 9.61 2.59
N LEU A 27 11.47 10.07 2.04
CA LEU A 27 11.04 9.78 0.67
C LEU A 27 10.08 10.84 0.15
N GLN A 28 9.95 10.93 -1.16
CA GLN A 28 8.98 11.78 -1.84
C GLN A 28 8.24 10.98 -2.91
N MET A 29 6.98 11.34 -3.17
CA MET A 29 6.16 10.74 -4.23
C MET A 29 5.35 11.84 -4.92
N ASN A 30 5.32 11.78 -6.23
CA ASN A 30 4.45 12.63 -7.04
C ASN A 30 3.09 11.96 -7.27
N THR A 31 2.11 12.72 -7.74
CA THR A 31 0.82 12.15 -8.14
C THR A 31 1.01 11.13 -9.26
N GLY A 32 0.41 9.96 -9.11
CA GLY A 32 0.51 8.85 -10.06
C GLY A 32 1.73 7.95 -9.90
N ASP A 33 2.64 8.24 -8.95
CA ASP A 33 3.76 7.35 -8.67
C ASP A 33 3.30 6.02 -8.08
N LEU A 34 3.91 4.92 -8.54
CA LEU A 34 3.94 3.64 -7.83
C LEU A 34 5.37 3.40 -7.37
N LYS A 35 5.62 3.58 -6.07
CA LYS A 35 6.89 3.20 -5.44
C LYS A 35 6.72 1.92 -4.65
N VAL A 36 7.73 1.05 -4.73
CA VAL A 36 7.68 -0.27 -4.10
C VAL A 36 8.81 -0.42 -3.11
N LEU A 37 8.45 -0.73 -1.87
CA LEU A 37 9.34 -1.08 -0.77
C LEU A 37 9.64 -2.57 -0.82
N ILE A 38 10.91 -2.93 -0.98
CA ILE A 38 11.40 -4.31 -0.84
C ILE A 38 12.46 -4.40 0.25
N GLY A 39 12.79 -5.59 0.68
CA GLY A 39 13.81 -5.84 1.71
C GLY A 39 13.39 -6.94 2.69
N PRO A 40 14.28 -7.34 3.61
CA PRO A 40 14.04 -8.45 4.52
C PRO A 40 12.85 -8.22 5.44
N SER A 41 12.26 -9.33 5.93
CA SER A 41 11.26 -9.28 6.99
C SER A 41 11.84 -8.59 8.22
N GLY A 42 11.02 -7.75 8.88
CA GLY A 42 11.51 -6.94 10.00
C GLY A 42 12.33 -5.71 9.60
N GLY A 43 12.53 -5.44 8.30
CA GLY A 43 13.26 -4.25 7.81
C GLY A 43 12.56 -2.91 8.06
N GLY A 44 11.29 -2.90 8.55
CA GLY A 44 10.55 -1.68 8.89
C GLY A 44 9.47 -1.28 7.87
N LYS A 45 9.29 -2.03 6.77
CA LYS A 45 8.36 -1.69 5.67
C LYS A 45 6.92 -1.44 6.13
N SER A 46 6.31 -2.41 6.83
CA SER A 46 4.94 -2.28 7.36
C SER A 46 4.83 -1.16 8.39
N THR A 47 5.86 -0.99 9.24
CA THR A 47 5.92 0.10 10.21
C THR A 47 5.94 1.47 9.52
N LEU A 48 6.69 1.60 8.42
CA LEU A 48 6.69 2.82 7.62
C LEU A 48 5.29 3.12 7.06
N LEU A 49 4.64 2.15 6.43
CA LEU A 49 3.26 2.32 5.93
C LEU A 49 2.28 2.70 7.04
N GLN A 50 2.39 2.07 8.22
CA GLN A 50 1.55 2.38 9.38
C GLN A 50 1.83 3.78 9.94
N CYS A 51 3.08 4.24 9.92
CA CYS A 51 3.43 5.61 10.30
C CYS A 51 2.90 6.62 9.28
N VAL A 52 3.00 6.33 7.97
CA VAL A 52 2.44 7.18 6.92
C VAL A 52 0.92 7.31 7.07
N ASN A 53 0.20 6.23 7.40
CA ASN A 53 -1.25 6.29 7.65
C ASN A 53 -1.61 6.75 9.08
N LEU A 54 -0.62 7.10 9.91
CA LEU A 54 -0.81 7.47 11.32
C LEU A 54 -1.54 6.42 12.17
N LEU A 55 -1.59 5.15 11.74
CA LEU A 55 -2.00 4.04 12.60
C LEU A 55 -1.01 3.89 13.76
N MET A 56 0.24 4.19 13.47
CA MET A 56 1.32 4.34 14.44
C MET A 56 1.90 5.74 14.30
N PHE A 57 1.99 6.49 15.41
CA PHE A 57 2.61 7.80 15.36
C PHE A 57 4.14 7.68 15.33
N PRO A 58 4.82 8.37 14.39
CA PRO A 58 6.27 8.46 14.43
C PRO A 58 6.74 9.18 15.69
N ASP A 59 7.95 8.89 16.14
CA ASP A 59 8.55 9.56 17.30
C ASP A 59 9.31 10.83 16.87
N GLN A 60 9.84 10.83 15.63
CA GLN A 60 10.52 11.98 15.02
C GLN A 60 10.21 12.05 13.53
N GLY A 61 10.54 13.19 12.94
CA GLY A 61 10.33 13.46 11.52
C GLY A 61 9.02 14.17 11.21
N ARG A 62 8.79 14.42 9.93
CA ARG A 62 7.63 15.16 9.43
C ARG A 62 7.05 14.50 8.20
N ILE A 63 5.76 14.67 7.99
CA ILE A 63 5.02 14.17 6.84
C ILE A 63 4.25 15.34 6.23
N TRP A 64 4.26 15.44 4.90
CA TRP A 64 3.40 16.37 4.14
C TRP A 64 2.56 15.57 3.16
N LEU A 65 1.30 15.99 2.98
CA LEU A 65 0.40 15.49 1.96
C LEU A 65 -0.13 16.67 1.14
N GLY A 66 0.10 16.65 -0.17
CA GLY A 66 -0.29 17.74 -1.06
C GLY A 66 0.33 19.08 -0.66
N GLY A 67 1.56 19.08 -0.16
CA GLY A 67 2.29 20.27 0.30
C GLY A 67 1.88 20.79 1.69
N GLN A 68 0.90 20.15 2.35
CA GLN A 68 0.49 20.53 3.71
C GLN A 68 1.12 19.62 4.74
N GLU A 69 1.80 20.21 5.75
CA GLU A 69 2.37 19.45 6.86
C GLU A 69 1.27 18.79 7.69
N VAL A 70 1.43 17.50 7.94
CA VAL A 70 0.46 16.69 8.69
C VAL A 70 0.68 16.86 10.18
N SER A 71 -0.32 17.41 10.85
CA SER A 71 -0.31 17.55 12.32
C SER A 71 -0.84 16.29 12.99
N PHE A 72 -0.13 15.81 14.01
CA PHE A 72 -0.53 14.66 14.84
C PHE A 72 -1.19 15.08 16.15
N ARG A 73 -1.34 16.39 16.40
CA ARG A 73 -1.72 16.91 17.72
C ARG A 73 -3.20 16.79 18.02
N ARG A 74 -4.06 16.89 17.01
CA ARG A 74 -5.51 16.90 17.18
C ARG A 74 -6.15 15.70 16.49
N LYS A 75 -6.97 14.95 17.21
CA LYS A 75 -7.70 13.77 16.69
C LYS A 75 -8.47 14.07 15.40
N ARG A 76 -9.07 15.27 15.27
CA ARG A 76 -9.82 15.69 14.08
C ARG A 76 -8.90 15.81 12.85
N GLU A 77 -7.71 16.35 13.01
CA GLU A 77 -6.71 16.49 11.93
C GLU A 77 -6.24 15.11 11.45
N VAL A 78 -5.93 14.21 12.39
CA VAL A 78 -5.56 12.83 12.11
C VAL A 78 -6.68 12.09 11.36
N LEU A 79 -7.94 12.25 11.77
CA LEU A 79 -9.07 11.63 11.09
C LEU A 79 -9.26 12.19 9.68
N GLY A 80 -9.13 13.51 9.49
CA GLY A 80 -9.20 14.15 8.16
C GLY A 80 -8.09 13.68 7.23
N TYR A 81 -6.88 13.51 7.77
CA TYR A 81 -5.74 12.96 7.02
C TYR A 81 -5.99 11.50 6.59
N ARG A 82 -6.40 10.64 7.52
CA ARG A 82 -6.69 9.22 7.24
C ARG A 82 -7.80 9.01 6.21
N GLN A 83 -8.73 9.95 6.07
CA GLN A 83 -9.77 9.86 5.05
C GLN A 83 -9.24 10.04 3.63
N GLN A 84 -8.07 10.65 3.48
CA GLN A 84 -7.41 10.88 2.20
C GLN A 84 -6.48 9.72 1.80
N ILE A 85 -6.24 8.78 2.70
CA ILE A 85 -5.31 7.66 2.48
C ILE A 85 -6.05 6.34 2.63
N GLY A 86 -6.04 5.54 1.57
CA GLY A 86 -6.47 4.16 1.62
C GLY A 86 -5.34 3.27 2.14
N MET A 87 -5.68 2.26 2.96
CA MET A 87 -4.70 1.26 3.38
C MET A 87 -5.25 -0.14 3.19
N ILE A 88 -4.48 -0.97 2.52
CA ILE A 88 -4.74 -2.38 2.25
C ILE A 88 -3.72 -3.17 3.04
N PHE A 89 -4.21 -4.10 3.85
CA PHE A 89 -3.41 -4.92 4.75
C PHE A 89 -3.18 -6.32 4.16
N GLN A 90 -2.20 -7.01 4.70
CA GLN A 90 -1.93 -8.40 4.41
C GLN A 90 -3.13 -9.30 4.72
N ASP A 91 -3.71 -9.13 5.92
CA ASP A 91 -4.94 -9.81 6.33
C ASP A 91 -6.14 -8.95 5.93
N PHE A 92 -6.86 -9.29 4.96
CA PHE A 92 -7.97 -8.58 4.30
C PHE A 92 -8.76 -7.60 5.20
N ASN A 93 -8.83 -7.85 6.51
CA ASN A 93 -9.49 -7.04 7.55
C ASN A 93 -10.95 -6.69 7.20
N LEU A 94 -11.66 -7.63 6.58
CA LEU A 94 -13.09 -7.49 6.35
C LEU A 94 -13.88 -7.71 7.64
N PHE A 95 -15.04 -7.07 7.72
CA PHE A 95 -16.00 -7.30 8.80
C PHE A 95 -16.81 -8.58 8.48
N ASP A 96 -16.59 -9.66 9.22
CA ASP A 96 -17.19 -10.97 8.94
C ASP A 96 -18.72 -10.97 9.06
N HIS A 97 -19.28 -10.08 9.88
CA HIS A 97 -20.72 -9.92 10.08
C HIS A 97 -21.41 -9.03 9.05
N LEU A 98 -20.66 -8.48 8.09
CA LEU A 98 -21.15 -7.66 6.99
C LEU A 98 -20.95 -8.39 5.67
N ASN A 99 -21.92 -8.28 4.75
CA ASN A 99 -21.73 -8.74 3.39
C ASN A 99 -20.74 -7.86 2.63
N THR A 100 -20.38 -8.23 1.42
CA THR A 100 -19.41 -7.54 0.56
C THR A 100 -19.80 -6.07 0.31
N LEU A 101 -21.06 -5.81 -0.04
CA LEU A 101 -21.55 -4.45 -0.29
C LEU A 101 -21.50 -3.58 0.97
N ASP A 102 -21.90 -4.12 2.11
CA ASP A 102 -21.86 -3.42 3.40
C ASP A 102 -20.40 -3.16 3.85
N ASN A 103 -19.48 -4.10 3.63
CA ASN A 103 -18.06 -3.90 3.88
C ASN A 103 -17.47 -2.69 3.13
N VAL A 104 -17.87 -2.49 1.87
CA VAL A 104 -17.41 -1.36 1.04
C VAL A 104 -18.15 -0.08 1.40
N SER A 105 -19.46 -0.13 1.66
CA SER A 105 -20.30 1.05 1.88
C SER A 105 -20.24 1.63 3.30
N ILE A 106 -19.79 0.86 4.30
CA ILE A 106 -19.87 1.27 5.72
C ILE A 106 -19.13 2.59 6.00
N ALA A 107 -17.94 2.79 5.43
CA ALA A 107 -17.17 4.02 5.62
C ALA A 107 -17.84 5.22 4.98
N LEU A 108 -18.46 5.05 3.82
CA LEU A 108 -19.24 6.09 3.14
C LEU A 108 -20.41 6.57 4.01
N ARG A 109 -21.12 5.65 4.65
CA ARG A 109 -22.24 5.96 5.55
C ARG A 109 -21.79 6.57 6.87
N LYS A 110 -20.76 5.97 7.51
CA LYS A 110 -20.33 6.37 8.86
C LYS A 110 -19.42 7.59 8.88
N VAL A 111 -18.57 7.74 7.88
CA VAL A 111 -17.55 8.80 7.81
C VAL A 111 -17.97 9.93 6.87
N LYS A 112 -18.28 9.63 5.60
CA LYS A 112 -18.73 10.62 4.62
C LYS A 112 -20.19 11.04 4.81
N LYS A 113 -20.97 10.36 5.69
CA LYS A 113 -22.37 10.66 5.99
C LYS A 113 -23.32 10.59 4.78
N LEU A 114 -22.97 9.81 3.77
CA LEU A 114 -23.83 9.57 2.62
C LEU A 114 -25.10 8.81 3.04
N SER A 115 -26.19 9.03 2.31
CA SER A 115 -27.38 8.20 2.43
C SER A 115 -27.08 6.74 2.08
N ARG A 116 -27.92 5.82 2.50
CA ARG A 116 -27.75 4.40 2.21
C ARG A 116 -27.69 4.15 0.70
N THR A 117 -28.58 4.71 -0.05
CA THR A 117 -28.68 4.55 -1.51
C THR A 117 -27.43 5.08 -2.22
N GLU A 118 -26.93 6.26 -1.85
CA GLU A 118 -25.71 6.84 -2.43
C GLU A 118 -24.48 5.99 -2.09
N ALA A 119 -24.36 5.54 -0.84
CA ALA A 119 -23.26 4.69 -0.40
C ALA A 119 -23.25 3.32 -1.11
N GLU A 120 -24.41 2.68 -1.26
CA GLU A 120 -24.55 1.41 -1.98
C GLU A 120 -24.24 1.58 -3.47
N LYS A 121 -24.71 2.66 -4.10
CA LYS A 121 -24.38 2.98 -5.50
C LYS A 121 -22.87 3.11 -5.70
N ARG A 122 -22.20 3.88 -4.83
CA ARG A 122 -20.74 4.06 -4.88
C ARG A 122 -19.99 2.76 -4.62
N ALA A 123 -20.44 1.98 -3.63
CA ALA A 123 -19.84 0.69 -3.30
C ALA A 123 -19.94 -0.31 -4.47
N ASN A 124 -21.09 -0.39 -5.15
CA ASN A 124 -21.26 -1.23 -6.32
C ASN A 124 -20.30 -0.83 -7.46
N GLN A 125 -20.11 0.47 -7.71
CA GLN A 125 -19.13 0.94 -8.70
C GLN A 125 -17.70 0.45 -8.40
N GLU A 126 -17.28 0.50 -7.13
CA GLU A 126 -15.96 0.03 -6.76
C GLU A 126 -15.86 -1.51 -6.78
N LEU A 127 -16.93 -2.22 -6.45
CA LEU A 127 -16.99 -3.68 -6.61
C LEU A 127 -16.91 -4.10 -8.09
N GLU A 128 -17.61 -3.42 -8.98
CA GLU A 128 -17.49 -3.62 -10.43
C GLU A 128 -16.05 -3.37 -10.91
N ARG A 129 -15.42 -2.28 -10.43
CA ARG A 129 -14.04 -1.92 -10.78
C ARG A 129 -13.01 -3.01 -10.41
N VAL A 130 -13.26 -3.76 -9.34
CA VAL A 130 -12.40 -4.89 -8.93
C VAL A 130 -12.92 -6.25 -9.43
N GLY A 131 -13.93 -6.28 -10.32
CA GLY A 131 -14.48 -7.49 -10.92
C GLY A 131 -15.34 -8.34 -9.97
N LEU A 132 -16.05 -7.69 -9.03
CA LEU A 132 -16.89 -8.34 -8.02
C LEU A 132 -18.32 -7.77 -7.97
N GLY A 133 -18.82 -7.18 -9.07
CA GLY A 133 -20.15 -6.55 -9.11
C GLY A 133 -21.30 -7.50 -8.79
N ASP A 134 -21.16 -8.81 -9.09
CA ASP A 134 -22.14 -9.87 -8.81
C ASP A 134 -22.03 -10.44 -7.38
N LYS A 135 -21.02 -10.05 -6.59
CA LYS A 135 -20.70 -10.63 -5.28
C LYS A 135 -21.18 -9.78 -4.08
N GLY A 136 -21.92 -8.70 -4.31
CA GLY A 136 -22.34 -7.75 -3.27
C GLY A 136 -23.05 -8.36 -2.07
N GLY A 137 -23.84 -9.43 -2.28
CA GLY A 137 -24.60 -10.12 -1.23
C GLY A 137 -23.81 -11.14 -0.42
N LEU A 138 -22.63 -11.58 -0.87
CA LEU A 138 -21.84 -12.63 -0.22
C LEU A 138 -21.13 -12.12 1.03
N TYR A 139 -20.97 -12.97 2.02
CA TYR A 139 -20.19 -12.70 3.23
C TYR A 139 -18.73 -13.11 3.04
N PRO A 140 -17.78 -12.57 3.85
CA PRO A 140 -16.36 -12.92 3.72
C PRO A 140 -16.07 -14.43 3.76
N ALA A 141 -16.83 -15.21 4.53
CA ALA A 141 -16.66 -16.66 4.58
C ALA A 141 -16.95 -17.38 3.24
N GLU A 142 -17.72 -16.76 2.36
CA GLU A 142 -18.13 -17.31 1.05
C GLU A 142 -17.20 -16.87 -0.09
N LEU A 143 -16.18 -16.05 0.20
CA LEU A 143 -15.23 -15.49 -0.77
C LEU A 143 -13.89 -16.22 -0.73
N SER A 144 -13.25 -16.38 -1.90
CA SER A 144 -11.84 -16.79 -1.97
C SER A 144 -10.91 -15.73 -1.37
N GLY A 145 -9.66 -16.07 -1.06
CA GLY A 145 -8.66 -15.13 -0.57
C GLY A 145 -8.46 -13.94 -1.54
N GLY A 146 -8.33 -14.21 -2.83
CA GLY A 146 -8.21 -13.16 -3.85
C GLY A 146 -9.45 -12.26 -3.95
N GLN A 147 -10.66 -12.83 -3.80
CA GLN A 147 -11.90 -12.05 -3.73
C GLN A 147 -11.95 -11.18 -2.48
N LYS A 148 -11.59 -11.70 -1.30
CA LYS A 148 -11.49 -10.92 -0.05
C LYS A 148 -10.55 -9.73 -0.20
N GLN A 149 -9.40 -9.95 -0.82
CA GLN A 149 -8.43 -8.87 -1.05
C GLN A 149 -8.97 -7.82 -2.02
N ARG A 150 -9.64 -8.23 -3.08
CA ARG A 150 -10.28 -7.29 -4.01
C ARG A 150 -11.41 -6.50 -3.35
N VAL A 151 -12.18 -7.08 -2.43
CA VAL A 151 -13.15 -6.35 -1.59
C VAL A 151 -12.45 -5.33 -0.69
N SER A 152 -11.31 -5.70 -0.06
CA SER A 152 -10.51 -4.78 0.74
C SER A 152 -10.01 -3.58 -0.09
N ILE A 153 -9.57 -3.82 -1.33
CA ILE A 153 -9.20 -2.77 -2.28
C ILE A 153 -10.41 -1.88 -2.61
N ALA A 154 -11.56 -2.45 -2.98
CA ALA A 154 -12.78 -1.71 -3.28
C ALA A 154 -13.22 -0.83 -2.10
N ARG A 155 -13.14 -1.35 -0.88
CA ARG A 155 -13.43 -0.60 0.35
C ARG A 155 -12.52 0.61 0.53
N ALA A 156 -11.22 0.47 0.26
CA ALA A 156 -10.27 1.58 0.33
C ALA A 156 -10.56 2.63 -0.76
N LEU A 157 -10.82 2.20 -2.01
CA LEU A 157 -11.11 3.07 -3.15
C LEU A 157 -12.42 3.84 -2.99
N ALA A 158 -13.44 3.28 -2.33
CA ALA A 158 -14.73 3.92 -2.12
C ALA A 158 -14.60 5.27 -1.39
N MET A 159 -13.55 5.45 -0.60
CA MET A 159 -13.27 6.70 0.11
C MET A 159 -12.63 7.80 -0.76
N ASP A 160 -12.36 7.55 -2.04
CA ASP A 160 -11.65 8.45 -2.97
C ASP A 160 -10.29 8.90 -2.41
N PRO A 161 -9.38 7.96 -2.07
CA PRO A 161 -8.09 8.32 -1.51
C PRO A 161 -7.19 8.96 -2.58
N VAL A 162 -6.35 9.92 -2.15
CA VAL A 162 -5.30 10.49 -3.02
C VAL A 162 -4.04 9.62 -3.01
N LEU A 163 -3.86 8.79 -1.98
CA LEU A 163 -2.75 7.86 -1.80
C LEU A 163 -3.26 6.51 -1.32
N LEU A 164 -2.76 5.43 -1.92
CA LEU A 164 -3.05 4.07 -1.51
C LEU A 164 -1.78 3.42 -0.95
N LEU A 165 -1.85 2.93 0.27
CA LEU A 165 -0.79 2.17 0.92
C LEU A 165 -1.15 0.68 0.86
N LEU A 166 -0.23 -0.15 0.38
CA LEU A 166 -0.44 -1.59 0.24
C LEU A 166 0.64 -2.33 1.03
N ASP A 167 0.23 -2.98 2.10
CA ASP A 167 1.14 -3.77 2.96
C ASP A 167 1.00 -5.24 2.63
N GLU A 168 1.92 -5.75 1.81
CA GLU A 168 1.99 -7.13 1.36
C GLU A 168 0.64 -7.69 0.82
N PRO A 169 0.02 -7.04 -0.18
CA PRO A 169 -1.37 -7.31 -0.57
C PRO A 169 -1.62 -8.70 -1.14
N THR A 170 -0.57 -9.50 -1.35
CA THR A 170 -0.65 -10.84 -1.94
C THR A 170 -0.07 -11.96 -1.06
N SER A 171 0.52 -11.64 0.09
CA SER A 171 1.24 -12.63 0.91
C SER A 171 0.35 -13.67 1.59
N ALA A 172 -0.93 -13.35 1.82
CA ALA A 172 -1.93 -14.28 2.39
C ALA A 172 -2.72 -15.05 1.32
N LEU A 173 -2.26 -15.03 0.04
CA LEU A 173 -2.97 -15.64 -1.08
C LEU A 173 -2.24 -16.87 -1.60
N ASP A 174 -3.04 -17.84 -2.07
CA ASP A 174 -2.51 -18.92 -2.88
C ASP A 174 -1.92 -18.38 -4.19
N PRO A 175 -0.83 -18.97 -4.72
CA PRO A 175 -0.14 -18.49 -5.92
C PRO A 175 -1.07 -18.27 -7.13
N GLU A 176 -2.08 -19.11 -7.30
CA GLU A 176 -3.06 -19.02 -8.40
C GLU A 176 -3.93 -17.75 -8.32
N LEU A 177 -4.14 -17.21 -7.11
CA LEU A 177 -4.99 -16.03 -6.86
C LEU A 177 -4.21 -14.70 -6.91
N ILE A 178 -2.88 -14.74 -6.84
CA ILE A 178 -2.02 -13.55 -6.86
C ILE A 178 -2.26 -12.72 -8.12
N GLY A 179 -2.37 -13.37 -9.27
CA GLY A 179 -2.54 -12.72 -10.57
C GLY A 179 -3.77 -11.82 -10.65
N GLU A 180 -4.88 -12.21 -10.01
CA GLU A 180 -6.12 -11.43 -9.98
C GLU A 180 -5.94 -10.10 -9.24
N VAL A 181 -5.29 -10.13 -8.09
CA VAL A 181 -5.02 -8.92 -7.27
C VAL A 181 -4.01 -8.01 -7.96
N LEU A 182 -2.93 -8.57 -8.53
CA LEU A 182 -1.94 -7.79 -9.26
C LEU A 182 -2.53 -7.13 -10.52
N THR A 183 -3.51 -7.76 -11.17
CA THR A 183 -4.25 -7.17 -12.29
C THR A 183 -5.03 -5.92 -11.85
N VAL A 184 -5.69 -5.96 -10.69
CA VAL A 184 -6.36 -4.78 -10.14
C VAL A 184 -5.35 -3.67 -9.83
N ILE A 185 -4.23 -3.98 -9.16
CA ILE A 185 -3.19 -2.99 -8.85
C ILE A 185 -2.63 -2.37 -10.14
N ARG A 186 -2.43 -3.17 -11.21
CA ARG A 186 -2.01 -2.68 -12.52
C ARG A 186 -3.03 -1.69 -13.11
N SER A 187 -4.32 -1.99 -13.04
CA SER A 187 -5.37 -1.09 -13.52
C SER A 187 -5.43 0.22 -12.74
N LEU A 188 -5.19 0.18 -11.43
CA LEU A 188 -5.11 1.37 -10.59
C LEU A 188 -3.92 2.27 -10.98
N ARG A 189 -2.76 1.68 -11.27
CA ARG A 189 -1.62 2.44 -11.81
C ARG A 189 -1.97 3.11 -13.15
N GLN A 190 -2.62 2.39 -14.07
CA GLN A 190 -3.04 2.94 -15.36
C GLN A 190 -4.04 4.09 -15.20
N SER A 191 -4.85 4.10 -14.13
CA SER A 191 -5.74 5.21 -13.78
C SER A 191 -5.07 6.32 -12.95
N ASN A 192 -3.74 6.37 -12.93
CA ASN A 192 -2.93 7.40 -12.26
C ASN A 192 -3.09 7.45 -10.74
N MET A 193 -3.44 6.31 -10.09
CA MET A 193 -3.48 6.21 -8.63
C MET A 193 -2.07 6.24 -8.05
N THR A 194 -1.84 7.12 -7.08
CA THR A 194 -0.57 7.15 -6.33
C THR A 194 -0.54 6.02 -5.32
N MET A 195 0.50 5.21 -5.35
CA MET A 195 0.58 4.00 -4.51
C MET A 195 1.98 3.83 -3.92
N LEU A 196 2.04 3.52 -2.62
CA LEU A 196 3.24 3.04 -1.93
C LEU A 196 2.97 1.60 -1.47
N MET A 197 3.74 0.65 -1.99
CA MET A 197 3.51 -0.77 -1.74
C MET A 197 4.73 -1.43 -1.12
N ALA A 198 4.53 -2.18 -0.04
CA ALA A 198 5.50 -3.14 0.46
C ALA A 198 5.19 -4.53 -0.10
N THR A 199 6.18 -5.22 -0.67
CA THR A 199 5.98 -6.56 -1.22
C THR A 199 7.29 -7.35 -1.32
N HIS A 200 7.16 -8.67 -1.30
CA HIS A 200 8.23 -9.61 -1.66
C HIS A 200 8.16 -10.05 -3.14
N GLN A 201 7.18 -9.59 -3.91
CA GLN A 201 6.99 -9.91 -5.33
C GLN A 201 7.92 -9.05 -6.21
N VAL A 202 9.20 -9.43 -6.31
CA VAL A 202 10.22 -8.67 -7.05
C VAL A 202 9.90 -8.56 -8.54
N GLY A 203 9.39 -9.63 -9.15
CA GLY A 203 8.98 -9.63 -10.56
C GLY A 203 7.89 -8.60 -10.87
N PHE A 204 6.92 -8.45 -9.95
CA PHE A 204 5.90 -7.41 -10.05
C PHE A 204 6.50 -6.00 -9.90
N ALA A 205 7.35 -5.80 -8.87
CA ALA A 205 8.04 -4.54 -8.64
C ALA A 205 8.84 -4.11 -9.88
N ARG A 206 9.60 -5.03 -10.49
CA ARG A 206 10.39 -4.79 -11.71
C ARG A 206 9.53 -4.30 -12.89
N THR A 207 8.30 -4.82 -13.02
CA THR A 207 7.44 -4.55 -14.18
C THR A 207 6.63 -3.26 -14.02
N LEU A 208 6.23 -2.92 -12.81
CA LEU A 208 5.22 -1.88 -12.59
C LEU A 208 5.69 -0.69 -11.75
N ALA A 209 6.69 -0.83 -10.90
CA ALA A 209 7.16 0.30 -10.11
C ALA A 209 7.83 1.36 -11.00
N GLN A 210 7.66 2.64 -10.69
CA GLN A 210 8.52 3.71 -11.17
C GLN A 210 9.83 3.75 -10.41
N GLU A 211 9.78 3.39 -9.12
CA GLU A 211 10.96 3.36 -8.29
C GLU A 211 10.87 2.24 -7.26
N ILE A 212 11.97 1.55 -7.03
CA ILE A 212 12.14 0.60 -5.94
C ILE A 212 12.92 1.28 -4.82
N LEU A 213 12.47 1.06 -3.59
CA LEU A 213 13.10 1.50 -2.35
C LEU A 213 13.51 0.24 -1.57
N PHE A 214 14.81 -0.02 -1.48
CA PHE A 214 15.29 -1.15 -0.68
C PHE A 214 15.47 -0.73 0.77
N MET A 215 14.74 -1.39 1.66
CA MET A 215 14.70 -1.05 3.08
C MET A 215 15.29 -2.16 3.94
N GLU A 216 16.31 -1.82 4.72
CA GLU A 216 16.98 -2.73 5.64
C GLU A 216 17.32 -1.99 6.95
N HIS A 217 17.14 -2.67 8.10
CA HIS A 217 17.40 -2.09 9.43
C HIS A 217 16.74 -0.72 9.69
N GLY A 218 15.52 -0.54 9.19
CA GLY A 218 14.77 0.70 9.38
C GLY A 218 15.17 1.86 8.49
N ARG A 219 16.09 1.68 7.55
CA ARG A 219 16.57 2.71 6.62
C ARG A 219 16.32 2.33 5.17
N ILE A 220 16.07 3.31 4.32
CA ILE A 220 16.15 3.13 2.86
C ILE A 220 17.63 3.24 2.50
N ILE A 221 18.25 2.13 2.09
CA ILE A 221 19.68 2.08 1.79
C ILE A 221 20.00 2.14 0.29
N GLU A 222 19.05 1.75 -0.55
CA GLU A 222 19.15 1.89 -2.00
C GLU A 222 17.78 2.30 -2.56
N GLN A 223 17.78 3.13 -3.59
CA GLN A 223 16.56 3.51 -4.31
C GLN A 223 16.88 3.81 -5.76
N GLY A 224 15.95 3.54 -6.66
CA GLY A 224 16.12 3.85 -8.06
C GLY A 224 15.17 3.15 -9.01
N ASP A 225 15.41 3.38 -10.29
CA ASP A 225 14.70 2.74 -11.39
C ASP A 225 14.79 1.21 -11.28
N PRO A 226 13.66 0.48 -11.37
CA PRO A 226 13.63 -0.98 -11.20
C PRO A 226 14.55 -1.74 -12.14
N VAL A 227 14.66 -1.31 -13.39
CA VAL A 227 15.49 -1.99 -14.40
C VAL A 227 16.96 -1.84 -14.06
N LYS A 228 17.37 -0.63 -13.64
CA LYS A 228 18.76 -0.35 -13.27
C LYS A 228 19.15 -1.00 -11.94
N LEU A 229 18.25 -0.91 -10.94
CA LEU A 229 18.53 -1.43 -9.60
C LEU A 229 18.56 -2.96 -9.57
N LEU A 230 17.77 -3.62 -10.45
CA LEU A 230 17.67 -5.08 -10.56
C LEU A 230 18.47 -5.64 -11.75
N ALA A 231 19.34 -4.86 -12.39
CA ALA A 231 20.19 -5.32 -13.48
C ALA A 231 21.34 -6.20 -12.96
N ARG A 232 21.46 -7.42 -13.51
CA ARG A 232 22.55 -8.37 -13.15
C ARG A 232 23.97 -7.86 -13.49
N GLU A 233 24.06 -6.86 -14.38
CA GLU A 233 25.33 -6.30 -14.87
C GLU A 233 25.77 -5.04 -14.10
N ASN A 234 25.18 -4.76 -12.93
CA ASN A 234 25.57 -3.60 -12.14
C ASN A 234 26.98 -3.81 -11.58
N PRO A 235 27.98 -2.99 -11.94
CA PRO A 235 29.37 -3.19 -11.53
C PRO A 235 29.61 -2.90 -10.04
N ALA A 236 28.67 -2.26 -9.34
CA ALA A 236 28.74 -2.01 -7.91
C ALA A 236 27.99 -3.09 -7.12
N PRO A 237 28.53 -3.58 -5.99
CA PRO A 237 27.81 -4.49 -5.12
C PRO A 237 26.52 -3.81 -4.62
N SER A 238 25.36 -4.39 -4.95
CA SER A 238 24.05 -3.90 -4.57
C SER A 238 23.39 -4.85 -3.58
N ARG A 239 23.02 -4.32 -2.42
CA ARG A 239 22.28 -5.08 -1.40
C ARG A 239 20.92 -5.55 -1.93
N THR A 240 20.30 -4.74 -2.79
CA THR A 240 19.06 -5.08 -3.49
C THR A 240 19.23 -6.33 -4.34
N MET A 241 20.32 -6.39 -5.15
CA MET A 241 20.63 -7.55 -5.99
C MET A 241 20.91 -8.80 -5.17
N ASP A 242 21.71 -8.70 -4.12
CA ASP A 242 22.00 -9.81 -3.21
C ASP A 242 20.70 -10.38 -2.62
N PHE A 243 19.80 -9.49 -2.20
CA PHE A 243 18.51 -9.87 -1.65
C PHE A 243 17.61 -10.55 -2.69
N CYS A 244 17.49 -9.98 -3.90
CA CYS A 244 16.69 -10.54 -4.98
C CYS A 244 17.23 -11.90 -5.45
N THR A 245 18.55 -12.06 -5.55
CA THR A 245 19.17 -13.35 -5.90
C THR A 245 18.84 -14.42 -4.88
N LYS A 246 18.95 -14.12 -3.59
CA LYS A 246 18.57 -15.06 -2.51
C LYS A 246 17.08 -15.42 -2.55
N LEU A 247 16.21 -14.45 -2.87
CA LEU A 247 14.78 -14.74 -3.03
C LEU A 247 14.52 -15.67 -4.21
N SER A 248 15.14 -15.43 -5.37
CA SER A 248 14.96 -16.31 -6.54
C SER A 248 15.48 -17.73 -6.31
N GLU A 249 16.55 -17.90 -5.53
CA GLU A 249 17.04 -19.22 -5.12
C GLU A 249 16.03 -19.96 -4.20
N ILE A 250 15.36 -19.23 -3.30
CA ILE A 250 14.39 -19.82 -2.35
C ILE A 250 13.07 -20.19 -3.04
N TYR A 251 12.59 -19.33 -3.94
CA TYR A 251 11.27 -19.49 -4.57
C TYR A 251 11.30 -20.14 -5.96
N GLY A 252 12.50 -20.50 -6.49
CA GLY A 252 12.64 -21.22 -7.78
C GLY A 252 12.20 -20.40 -8.99
N GLU A 253 12.13 -19.07 -8.89
CA GLU A 253 11.87 -18.20 -10.04
C GLU A 253 13.14 -18.12 -10.89
N SER A 254 13.23 -19.04 -11.85
CA SER A 254 14.19 -18.94 -12.96
C SER A 254 13.82 -17.72 -13.80
N GLY A 255 14.72 -16.76 -13.88
CA GLY A 255 14.66 -15.40 -14.38
C GLY A 255 14.21 -15.13 -15.78
#